data_1e4aaf810745909a2e1227128557cd87
#
_entry.id   1e4aaf810745909a2e1227128557cd87
#
_cell.length_a   1.000
_cell.length_b   1.000
_cell.length_c   1.000
_cell.angle_alpha   90.00
_cell.angle_beta   90.00
_cell.angle_gamma   90.00
#
_symmetry.space_group_name_H-M   'P 1'
#
loop_
_entity.id
_entity.type
_entity.pdbx_description
1 polymer ?
#
loop_
_entity_poly.entity_id
_entity_poly.type
_entity_poly.pdbx_seq_one_letter_code
_entity_poly.pdbx_strand_id
1 'polypeptide(L)'
;MNTNKAFTEVEFGQQKVKVPKGGYYDRFRMNPDLDEVAKDPAAGNIDFFRSIPKKLVESRVGPVWAPNFYYRSGNVQVLMLAPVKLLKKKLPSPLVPLEAFPGYGLVALTFFTYTVCDNDPYNEASVAIVVRKPKAHGPHALELINSIRKHHFYAHVLALPVDTEIARVRGVYGYQLPKWLAEIDVKIDKK
;
A
#
# COMPACT_ATOMS: atom_id res chain seq x y z
N MET A 1 19.11 3.12 -15.14
CA MET A 1 18.59 3.92 -16.27
C MET A 1 18.36 5.34 -15.80
N ASN A 2 19.27 6.23 -16.15
CA ASN A 2 19.20 7.64 -15.74
C ASN A 2 18.39 8.39 -16.81
N THR A 3 17.08 8.32 -16.74
CA THR A 3 16.26 9.25 -17.48
C THR A 3 16.13 10.50 -16.65
N ASN A 4 16.62 11.61 -17.15
CA ASN A 4 16.47 12.96 -16.60
C ASN A 4 14.96 13.31 -16.60
N LYS A 5 14.18 12.71 -15.70
CA LYS A 5 12.75 13.02 -15.56
C LYS A 5 12.65 14.44 -15.01
N ALA A 6 12.10 15.35 -15.79
CA ALA A 6 11.73 16.66 -15.28
C ALA A 6 10.67 16.48 -14.19
N PHE A 7 10.83 17.21 -13.09
CA PHE A 7 9.85 17.24 -12.01
C PHE A 7 9.10 18.57 -12.03
N THR A 8 7.87 18.56 -11.55
CA THR A 8 7.10 19.75 -11.26
C THR A 8 6.64 19.70 -9.80
N GLU A 9 6.43 20.84 -9.21
CA GLU A 9 5.85 20.96 -7.87
C GLU A 9 4.34 21.11 -8.00
N VAL A 10 3.61 20.31 -7.24
CA VAL A 10 2.15 20.31 -7.21
C VAL A 10 1.64 20.36 -5.78
N GLU A 11 0.42 20.82 -5.61
CA GLU A 11 -0.24 20.84 -4.31
C GLU A 11 -0.97 19.52 -4.05
N PHE A 12 -0.84 19.03 -2.81
CA PHE A 12 -1.68 18.01 -2.21
C PHE A 12 -2.26 18.58 -0.91
N GLY A 13 -3.43 19.17 -0.99
CA GLY A 13 -3.97 20.02 0.07
C GLY A 13 -3.00 21.14 0.41
N GLN A 14 -2.57 21.23 1.65
CA GLN A 14 -1.60 22.25 2.13
C GLN A 14 -0.12 21.83 1.91
N GLN A 15 0.13 20.64 1.35
CA GLN A 15 1.47 20.14 1.12
C GLN A 15 1.89 20.42 -0.33
N LYS A 16 3.16 20.82 -0.51
CA LYS A 16 3.78 20.89 -1.83
C LYS A 16 4.63 19.66 -2.05
N VAL A 17 4.47 19.01 -3.19
CA VAL A 17 5.13 17.74 -3.52
C VAL A 17 5.72 17.79 -4.92
N LYS A 18 6.92 17.22 -5.08
CA LYS A 18 7.54 17.01 -6.37
C LYS A 18 7.02 15.73 -7.01
N VAL A 19 6.53 15.85 -8.24
CA VAL A 19 6.04 14.72 -9.04
C VAL A 19 6.66 14.75 -10.44
N PRO A 20 6.71 13.61 -11.15
CA PRO A 20 7.16 13.59 -12.54
C PRO A 20 6.28 14.50 -13.40
N LYS A 21 6.90 15.42 -14.13
CA LYS A 21 6.17 16.31 -15.06
C LYS A 21 5.50 15.49 -16.16
N GLY A 22 4.20 15.69 -16.37
CA GLY A 22 3.39 14.93 -17.31
C GLY A 22 3.02 13.53 -16.84
N GLY A 23 3.36 13.16 -15.60
CA GLY A 23 2.95 11.90 -14.97
C GLY A 23 1.46 11.83 -14.63
N TYR A 24 1.00 10.72 -14.11
CA TYR A 24 -0.41 10.51 -13.75
C TYR A 24 -0.88 11.52 -12.71
N TYR A 25 -0.10 11.74 -11.66
CA TYR A 25 -0.49 12.69 -10.62
C TYR A 25 -0.48 14.13 -11.15
N ASP A 26 0.53 14.50 -11.93
CA ASP A 26 0.61 15.84 -12.51
C ASP A 26 -0.59 16.15 -13.42
N ARG A 27 -1.00 15.21 -14.25
CA ARG A 27 -2.12 15.39 -15.19
C ARG A 27 -3.50 15.33 -14.53
N PHE A 28 -3.70 14.40 -13.59
CA PHE A 28 -5.04 13.97 -13.16
C PHE A 28 -5.37 14.25 -11.69
N ARG A 29 -4.39 14.60 -10.86
CA ARG A 29 -4.62 14.86 -9.42
C ARG A 29 -5.45 13.76 -8.76
N MET A 30 -5.15 12.48 -9.08
CA MET A 30 -5.80 11.26 -8.59
C MET A 30 -7.24 11.01 -9.07
N ASN A 31 -7.72 11.78 -10.00
CA ASN A 31 -9.04 11.56 -10.63
C ASN A 31 -8.89 11.48 -12.14
N PRO A 32 -8.19 10.45 -12.68
CA PRO A 32 -7.99 10.33 -14.11
C PRO A 32 -9.29 10.02 -14.84
N ASP A 33 -9.38 10.50 -16.07
CA ASP A 33 -10.27 9.93 -17.06
C ASP A 33 -9.78 8.49 -17.35
N LEU A 34 -10.64 7.51 -17.09
CA LEU A 34 -10.28 6.10 -17.30
C LEU A 34 -10.12 5.71 -18.77
N ASP A 35 -10.66 6.51 -19.71
CA ASP A 35 -10.42 6.31 -21.13
C ASP A 35 -9.00 6.75 -21.51
N GLU A 36 -8.45 7.75 -20.83
CA GLU A 36 -7.03 8.12 -20.98
C GLU A 36 -6.11 7.06 -20.37
N VAL A 37 -6.49 6.48 -19.20
CA VAL A 37 -5.74 5.37 -18.59
C VAL A 37 -5.75 4.14 -19.49
N ALA A 38 -6.87 3.82 -20.14
CA ALA A 38 -7.00 2.69 -21.07
C ALA A 38 -6.06 2.78 -22.28
N LYS A 39 -5.61 3.96 -22.65
CA LYS A 39 -4.63 4.17 -23.74
C LYS A 39 -3.21 3.79 -23.34
N ASP A 40 -2.93 3.66 -22.03
CA ASP A 40 -1.64 3.20 -21.56
C ASP A 40 -1.57 1.66 -21.60
N PRO A 41 -0.80 1.07 -22.53
CA PRO A 41 -0.73 -0.40 -22.65
C PRO A 41 -0.19 -1.07 -21.40
N ALA A 42 0.54 -0.34 -20.54
CA ALA A 42 1.05 -0.84 -19.29
C ALA A 42 -0.03 -0.97 -18.20
N ALA A 43 -1.16 -0.27 -18.32
CA ALA A 43 -2.27 -0.38 -17.37
C ALA A 43 -3.01 -1.73 -17.46
N GLY A 44 -3.03 -2.34 -18.65
CA GLY A 44 -3.75 -3.59 -18.91
C GLY A 44 -5.27 -3.41 -18.89
N ASN A 45 -6.02 -4.44 -18.47
CA ASN A 45 -7.48 -4.33 -18.37
C ASN A 45 -7.88 -3.51 -17.15
N ILE A 46 -8.65 -2.45 -17.36
CA ILE A 46 -9.10 -1.51 -16.32
C ILE A 46 -10.60 -1.59 -16.02
N ASP A 47 -11.32 -2.58 -16.54
CA ASP A 47 -12.79 -2.69 -16.37
C ASP A 47 -13.21 -2.76 -14.90
N PHE A 48 -12.40 -3.42 -14.07
CA PHE A 48 -12.63 -3.42 -12.62
C PHE A 48 -12.69 -2.01 -12.04
N PHE A 49 -11.78 -1.13 -12.43
CA PHE A 49 -11.70 0.24 -11.92
C PHE A 49 -12.85 1.12 -12.41
N ARG A 50 -13.41 0.84 -13.60
CA ARG A 50 -14.60 1.52 -14.12
C ARG A 50 -15.85 1.28 -13.28
N SER A 51 -15.91 0.14 -12.59
CA SER A 51 -17.04 -0.19 -11.70
C SER A 51 -16.98 0.50 -10.33
N ILE A 52 -15.86 1.15 -10.00
CA ILE A 52 -15.64 1.76 -8.68
C ILE A 52 -15.62 3.28 -8.81
N PRO A 53 -16.67 3.98 -8.33
CA PRO A 53 -16.70 5.44 -8.39
C PRO A 53 -15.68 6.06 -7.43
N LYS A 54 -14.92 7.03 -7.90
CA LYS A 54 -14.12 7.89 -7.04
C LYS A 54 -14.99 8.95 -6.37
N LYS A 55 -14.62 9.31 -5.15
CA LYS A 55 -15.30 10.35 -4.35
C LYS A 55 -14.26 11.29 -3.76
N LEU A 56 -14.65 12.55 -3.62
CA LEU A 56 -13.90 13.51 -2.82
C LEU A 56 -14.17 13.22 -1.34
N VAL A 57 -13.13 12.98 -0.57
CA VAL A 57 -13.22 12.67 0.87
C VAL A 57 -12.32 13.60 1.67
N GLU A 58 -12.75 13.97 2.87
CA GLU A 58 -11.96 14.81 3.76
C GLU A 58 -10.73 14.07 4.25
N SER A 59 -9.60 14.78 4.29
CA SER A 59 -8.34 14.31 4.83
C SER A 59 -7.74 15.37 5.77
N ARG A 60 -6.59 15.07 6.39
CA ARG A 60 -5.89 16.05 7.26
C ARG A 60 -5.42 17.31 6.53
N VAL A 61 -5.36 17.29 5.22
CA VAL A 61 -4.88 18.40 4.38
C VAL A 61 -5.95 18.96 3.46
N GLY A 62 -7.22 18.65 3.73
CA GLY A 62 -8.36 19.01 2.91
C GLY A 62 -8.87 17.87 2.03
N PRO A 63 -9.81 18.15 1.11
CA PRO A 63 -10.43 17.14 0.28
C PRO A 63 -9.44 16.46 -0.67
N VAL A 64 -9.53 15.13 -0.77
CA VAL A 64 -8.72 14.32 -1.69
C VAL A 64 -9.59 13.28 -2.39
N TRP A 65 -9.26 12.94 -3.63
CA TRP A 65 -9.93 11.87 -4.35
C TRP A 65 -9.59 10.50 -3.79
N ALA A 66 -10.60 9.67 -3.57
CA ALA A 66 -10.49 8.29 -3.11
C ALA A 66 -11.51 7.37 -3.82
N PRO A 67 -11.20 6.08 -3.97
CA PRO A 67 -9.95 5.42 -3.62
C PRO A 67 -8.80 5.78 -4.56
N ASN A 68 -7.55 5.50 -4.14
CA ASN A 68 -6.38 5.54 -4.99
C ASN A 68 -6.32 4.26 -5.83
N PHE A 69 -6.17 4.34 -7.13
CA PHE A 69 -6.13 3.18 -8.00
C PHE A 69 -4.70 2.76 -8.33
N TYR A 70 -4.50 1.45 -8.33
CA TYR A 70 -3.27 0.76 -8.72
C TYR A 70 -3.62 -0.16 -9.88
N TYR A 71 -3.43 0.33 -11.10
CA TYR A 71 -3.82 -0.39 -12.32
C TYR A 71 -2.91 -1.58 -12.59
N ARG A 72 -1.62 -1.42 -12.30
CA ARG A 72 -0.65 -2.49 -12.42
C ARG A 72 0.36 -2.46 -11.28
N SER A 73 0.46 -3.60 -10.59
CA SER A 73 1.42 -3.80 -9.50
C SER A 73 1.97 -5.22 -9.50
N GLY A 74 3.14 -5.38 -8.90
CA GLY A 74 3.71 -6.66 -8.53
C GLY A 74 4.05 -6.66 -7.04
N ASN A 75 4.05 -7.82 -6.40
CA ASN A 75 4.52 -7.92 -5.03
C ASN A 75 5.20 -9.27 -4.78
N VAL A 76 6.10 -9.26 -3.78
CA VAL A 76 6.67 -10.46 -3.18
C VAL A 76 6.48 -10.34 -1.68
N GLN A 77 5.93 -11.38 -1.06
CA GLN A 77 5.71 -11.42 0.38
C GLN A 77 6.47 -12.58 1.01
N VAL A 78 7.18 -12.28 2.09
CA VAL A 78 7.85 -13.25 2.95
C VAL A 78 7.15 -13.28 4.31
N LEU A 79 6.72 -14.45 4.75
CA LEU A 79 6.19 -14.66 6.09
C LEU A 79 7.28 -15.24 6.99
N MET A 80 7.49 -14.61 8.13
CA MET A 80 8.49 -14.99 9.12
C MET A 80 7.83 -15.27 10.45
N LEU A 81 8.39 -16.24 11.19
CA LEU A 81 7.98 -16.52 12.57
C LEU A 81 8.67 -15.59 13.55
N ALA A 82 7.93 -15.09 14.54
CA ALA A 82 8.48 -14.29 15.62
C ALA A 82 7.78 -14.61 16.95
N PRO A 83 8.51 -14.54 18.09
CA PRO A 83 7.91 -14.79 19.39
C PRO A 83 6.74 -13.86 19.69
N VAL A 84 5.58 -14.42 20.02
CA VAL A 84 4.34 -13.66 20.34
C VAL A 84 4.58 -12.63 21.44
N LYS A 85 5.43 -12.94 22.42
CA LYS A 85 5.80 -12.02 23.51
C LYS A 85 6.42 -10.71 22.97
N LEU A 86 7.21 -10.79 21.90
CA LEU A 86 7.81 -9.61 21.26
C LEU A 86 6.79 -8.88 20.39
N LEU A 87 5.95 -9.62 19.64
CA LEU A 87 4.92 -9.04 18.77
C LEU A 87 3.90 -8.25 19.58
N LYS A 88 3.46 -8.77 20.73
CA LYS A 88 2.52 -8.06 21.64
C LYS A 88 3.04 -6.70 22.08
N LYS A 89 4.35 -6.54 22.26
CA LYS A 89 4.95 -5.24 22.66
C LYS A 89 4.89 -4.18 21.54
N LYS A 90 4.68 -4.60 20.28
CA LYS A 90 4.61 -3.72 19.11
C LYS A 90 3.20 -3.41 18.65
N LEU A 91 2.21 -4.11 19.20
CA LEU A 91 0.81 -3.92 18.81
C LEU A 91 0.10 -3.00 19.80
N PRO A 92 -0.73 -2.06 19.29
CA PRO A 92 -1.62 -1.31 20.16
C PRO A 92 -2.77 -2.21 20.64
N SER A 93 -3.26 -1.94 21.86
CA SER A 93 -4.51 -2.56 22.34
C SER A 93 -5.69 -2.13 21.45
N PRO A 94 -6.63 -3.02 21.14
CA PRO A 94 -6.81 -4.41 21.60
C PRO A 94 -6.28 -5.48 20.61
N LEU A 95 -5.31 -5.15 19.74
CA LEU A 95 -4.83 -6.09 18.74
C LEU A 95 -4.06 -7.26 19.37
N VAL A 96 -4.27 -8.46 18.83
CA VAL A 96 -3.63 -9.71 19.28
C VAL A 96 -2.93 -10.36 18.09
N PRO A 97 -1.63 -10.76 18.21
CA PRO A 97 -0.97 -11.50 17.14
C PRO A 97 -1.68 -12.81 16.83
N LEU A 98 -1.78 -13.17 15.55
CA LEU A 98 -2.22 -14.50 15.16
C LEU A 98 -1.07 -15.49 15.35
N GLU A 99 -1.27 -16.49 16.21
CA GLU A 99 -0.25 -17.55 16.44
C GLU A 99 -0.32 -18.58 15.31
N ALA A 100 0.82 -18.83 14.69
CA ALA A 100 0.99 -19.92 13.73
C ALA A 100 1.36 -21.24 14.45
N PHE A 101 2.14 -21.12 15.52
CA PHE A 101 2.51 -22.22 16.43
C PHE A 101 2.45 -21.69 17.87
N PRO A 102 2.37 -22.57 18.89
CA PRO A 102 2.36 -22.14 20.28
C PRO A 102 3.53 -21.20 20.59
N GLY A 103 3.22 -19.96 20.99
CA GLY A 103 4.20 -18.93 21.31
C GLY A 103 4.84 -18.19 20.14
N TYR A 104 4.51 -18.54 18.87
CA TYR A 104 5.04 -17.90 17.67
C TYR A 104 3.93 -17.39 16.77
N GLY A 105 3.99 -16.10 16.44
CA GLY A 105 3.12 -15.45 15.46
C GLY A 105 3.85 -15.15 14.15
N LEU A 106 3.16 -14.45 13.26
CA LEU A 106 3.64 -14.15 11.91
C LEU A 106 3.95 -12.67 11.74
N VAL A 107 5.09 -12.39 11.12
CA VAL A 107 5.47 -11.08 10.55
C VAL A 107 5.49 -11.23 9.05
N ALA A 108 4.82 -10.32 8.35
CA ALA A 108 4.84 -10.21 6.90
C ALA A 108 5.82 -9.11 6.50
N LEU A 109 6.80 -9.46 5.68
CA LEU A 109 7.64 -8.51 4.94
C LEU A 109 7.18 -8.55 3.49
N THR A 110 6.71 -7.43 2.96
CA THR A 110 6.18 -7.37 1.60
C THR A 110 6.87 -6.26 0.83
N PHE A 111 7.32 -6.57 -0.38
CA PHE A 111 7.85 -5.61 -1.33
C PHE A 111 6.83 -5.43 -2.45
N PHE A 112 6.53 -4.19 -2.79
CA PHE A 112 5.62 -3.83 -3.86
C PHE A 112 6.35 -3.00 -4.91
N THR A 113 6.01 -3.24 -6.17
CA THR A 113 6.31 -2.33 -7.26
C THR A 113 5.01 -1.94 -7.93
N TYR A 114 4.69 -0.66 -7.92
CA TYR A 114 3.51 -0.09 -8.57
C TYR A 114 3.97 0.54 -9.87
N THR A 115 3.63 -0.07 -11.00
CA THR A 115 4.11 0.36 -12.32
C THR A 115 3.15 1.32 -13.01
N VAL A 116 1.83 1.21 -12.72
CA VAL A 116 0.82 2.17 -13.18
C VAL A 116 -0.17 2.41 -12.06
N CYS A 117 -0.23 3.62 -11.57
CA CYS A 117 -1.15 4.02 -10.50
C CYS A 117 -1.37 5.54 -10.49
N ASP A 118 -2.35 6.00 -9.75
CA ASP A 118 -2.72 7.42 -9.64
C ASP A 118 -1.60 8.31 -9.04
N ASN A 119 -0.69 7.72 -8.29
CA ASN A 119 0.43 8.41 -7.61
C ASN A 119 1.72 8.44 -8.43
N ASP A 120 1.68 8.09 -9.72
CA ASP A 120 2.85 7.75 -10.50
C ASP A 120 3.55 6.45 -10.02
N PRO A 121 4.41 5.84 -10.84
CA PRO A 121 5.12 4.61 -10.46
C PRO A 121 6.01 4.80 -9.23
N TYR A 122 5.95 3.85 -8.28
CA TYR A 122 6.82 3.84 -7.10
C TYR A 122 7.00 2.44 -6.53
N ASN A 123 7.99 2.29 -5.67
CA ASN A 123 8.23 1.08 -4.89
C ASN A 123 7.89 1.31 -3.40
N GLU A 124 7.49 0.23 -2.74
CA GLU A 124 7.10 0.24 -1.35
C GLU A 124 7.58 -1.03 -0.67
N ALA A 125 8.03 -0.93 0.57
CA ALA A 125 8.24 -2.08 1.43
C ALA A 125 7.30 -1.97 2.65
N SER A 126 6.82 -3.11 3.14
CA SER A 126 5.92 -3.17 4.30
C SER A 126 6.43 -4.17 5.31
N VAL A 127 6.44 -3.78 6.57
CA VAL A 127 6.61 -4.71 7.70
C VAL A 127 5.32 -4.68 8.51
N ALA A 128 4.67 -5.83 8.63
CA ALA A 128 3.39 -5.93 9.33
C ALA A 128 3.34 -7.16 10.24
N ILE A 129 2.64 -7.04 11.35
CA ILE A 129 2.32 -8.19 12.22
C ILE A 129 0.96 -8.72 11.80
N VAL A 130 0.88 -10.02 11.52
CA VAL A 130 -0.40 -10.68 11.28
C VAL A 130 -1.15 -10.79 12.60
N VAL A 131 -2.37 -10.25 12.62
CA VAL A 131 -3.20 -10.18 13.81
C VAL A 131 -4.47 -11.00 13.65
N ARG A 132 -5.08 -11.35 14.78
CA ARG A 132 -6.39 -12.00 14.79
C ARG A 132 -7.45 -11.06 14.20
N LYS A 133 -8.45 -11.66 13.57
CA LYS A 133 -9.66 -10.92 13.18
C LYS A 133 -10.25 -10.23 14.42
N PRO A 134 -10.68 -8.98 14.32
CA PRO A 134 -11.36 -8.30 15.42
C PRO A 134 -12.52 -9.13 15.99
N LYS A 135 -12.58 -9.24 17.31
CA LYS A 135 -13.59 -10.05 18.02
C LYS A 135 -13.59 -11.56 17.68
N ALA A 136 -12.49 -12.09 17.14
CA ALA A 136 -12.38 -13.53 16.91
C ALA A 136 -12.27 -14.28 18.23
N HIS A 137 -13.02 -15.37 18.35
CA HIS A 137 -12.98 -16.32 19.45
C HIS A 137 -12.56 -17.70 18.92
N GLY A 138 -11.99 -18.52 19.79
CA GLY A 138 -11.58 -19.88 19.44
C GLY A 138 -10.08 -20.04 19.13
N PRO A 139 -9.69 -21.24 18.67
CA PRO A 139 -8.29 -21.59 18.44
C PRO A 139 -7.64 -20.80 17.30
N HIS A 140 -6.41 -20.32 17.50
CA HIS A 140 -5.62 -19.62 16.50
C HIS A 140 -5.39 -20.46 15.24
N ALA A 141 -5.19 -21.78 15.39
CA ALA A 141 -4.97 -22.69 14.27
C ALA A 141 -6.15 -22.73 13.28
N LEU A 142 -7.38 -22.72 13.77
CA LEU A 142 -8.56 -22.68 12.92
C LEU A 142 -8.68 -21.35 12.16
N GLU A 143 -8.35 -20.25 12.83
CA GLU A 143 -8.33 -18.93 12.22
C GLU A 143 -7.26 -18.85 11.12
N LEU A 144 -6.06 -19.36 11.38
CA LEU A 144 -4.95 -19.42 10.43
C LEU A 144 -5.33 -20.24 9.18
N ILE A 145 -5.89 -21.45 9.38
CA ILE A 145 -6.34 -22.29 8.25
C ILE A 145 -7.40 -21.56 7.41
N ASN A 146 -8.37 -20.93 8.07
CA ASN A 146 -9.39 -20.16 7.35
C ASN A 146 -8.80 -18.97 6.59
N SER A 147 -7.83 -18.27 7.17
CA SER A 147 -7.14 -17.13 6.53
C SER A 147 -6.37 -17.59 5.29
N ILE A 148 -5.67 -18.73 5.38
CA ILE A 148 -4.97 -19.33 4.23
C ILE A 148 -5.98 -19.72 3.13
N ARG A 149 -7.05 -20.44 3.47
CA ARG A 149 -8.06 -20.89 2.49
C ARG A 149 -8.77 -19.76 1.77
N LYS A 150 -8.97 -18.62 2.49
CA LYS A 150 -9.67 -17.45 1.94
C LYS A 150 -8.71 -16.42 1.35
N HIS A 151 -7.41 -16.66 1.40
CA HIS A 151 -6.37 -15.69 1.03
C HIS A 151 -6.61 -14.31 1.69
N HIS A 152 -7.04 -14.32 2.97
CA HIS A 152 -7.43 -13.13 3.69
C HIS A 152 -6.83 -13.11 5.08
N PHE A 153 -5.92 -12.17 5.32
CA PHE A 153 -5.27 -11.94 6.59
C PHE A 153 -5.56 -10.53 7.09
N TYR A 154 -5.64 -10.39 8.42
CA TYR A 154 -5.61 -9.09 9.08
C TYR A 154 -4.17 -8.81 9.50
N ALA A 155 -3.71 -7.59 9.28
CA ALA A 155 -2.36 -7.21 9.64
C ALA A 155 -2.32 -5.78 10.19
N HIS A 156 -1.42 -5.54 11.14
CA HIS A 156 -1.08 -4.22 11.63
C HIS A 156 0.26 -3.81 11.03
N VAL A 157 0.25 -2.75 10.24
CA VAL A 157 1.45 -2.25 9.57
C VAL A 157 2.30 -1.47 10.57
N LEU A 158 3.55 -1.89 10.76
CA LEU A 158 4.52 -1.22 11.61
C LEU A 158 5.35 -0.20 10.85
N ALA A 159 5.63 -0.48 9.58
CA ALA A 159 6.55 0.27 8.75
C ALA A 159 6.14 0.19 7.28
N LEU A 160 6.20 1.32 6.57
CA LEU A 160 5.78 1.39 5.16
C LEU A 160 6.63 2.41 4.37
N PRO A 161 7.96 2.21 4.26
CA PRO A 161 8.81 3.07 3.45
C PRO A 161 8.42 3.04 1.97
N VAL A 162 8.58 4.18 1.31
CA VAL A 162 8.30 4.40 -0.11
C VAL A 162 9.42 5.23 -0.74
N ASP A 163 9.60 5.13 -2.07
CA ASP A 163 10.68 5.82 -2.79
C ASP A 163 10.24 7.14 -3.46
N THR A 164 8.95 7.53 -3.35
CA THR A 164 8.47 8.79 -3.92
C THR A 164 7.77 9.67 -2.89
N GLU A 165 7.93 10.98 -3.04
CA GLU A 165 7.35 11.95 -2.11
C GLU A 165 5.82 11.93 -2.17
N ILE A 166 5.22 11.85 -3.34
CA ILE A 166 3.76 11.80 -3.48
C ILE A 166 3.17 10.57 -2.78
N ALA A 167 3.79 9.39 -2.89
CA ALA A 167 3.34 8.18 -2.20
C ALA A 167 3.44 8.34 -0.67
N ARG A 168 4.50 9.01 -0.16
CA ARG A 168 4.65 9.33 1.26
C ARG A 168 3.55 10.28 1.73
N VAL A 169 3.42 11.43 1.09
CA VAL A 169 2.46 12.48 1.50
C VAL A 169 1.03 11.97 1.43
N ARG A 170 0.68 11.27 0.35
CA ARG A 170 -0.63 10.65 0.20
C ARG A 170 -0.92 9.64 1.31
N GLY A 171 0.05 8.78 1.62
CA GLY A 171 -0.10 7.77 2.67
C GLY A 171 -0.21 8.37 4.07
N VAL A 172 0.63 9.32 4.41
CA VAL A 172 0.65 9.96 5.74
C VAL A 172 -0.59 10.81 5.96
N TYR A 173 -0.90 11.72 5.05
CA TYR A 173 -1.97 12.69 5.26
C TYR A 173 -3.35 12.20 4.81
N GLY A 174 -3.41 11.37 3.76
CA GLY A 174 -4.67 10.83 3.26
C GLY A 174 -5.16 9.58 4.01
N TYR A 175 -4.23 8.73 4.50
CA TYR A 175 -4.58 7.44 5.11
C TYR A 175 -3.98 7.19 6.49
N GLN A 176 -3.22 8.12 7.05
CA GLN A 176 -2.54 8.00 8.35
C GLN A 176 -1.60 6.78 8.43
N LEU A 177 -0.99 6.41 7.31
CA LEU A 177 -0.06 5.29 7.23
C LEU A 177 1.34 5.69 7.74
N PRO A 178 2.11 4.77 8.33
CA PRO A 178 3.46 5.02 8.85
C PRO A 178 4.49 5.05 7.72
N LYS A 179 4.35 5.99 6.77
CA LYS A 179 5.24 6.12 5.60
C LYS A 179 6.37 7.11 5.82
N TRP A 180 7.53 6.78 5.26
CA TRP A 180 8.67 7.69 5.12
C TRP A 180 9.41 7.42 3.81
N LEU A 181 10.27 8.34 3.38
CA LEU A 181 11.09 8.17 2.19
C LEU A 181 12.27 7.24 2.48
N ALA A 182 12.51 6.33 1.55
CA ALA A 182 13.68 5.45 1.52
C ALA A 182 14.07 5.17 0.06
N GLU A 183 15.33 4.85 -0.17
CA GLU A 183 15.77 4.30 -1.45
C GLU A 183 15.38 2.82 -1.51
N ILE A 184 14.59 2.45 -2.51
CA ILE A 184 14.08 1.09 -2.68
C ILE A 184 14.34 0.66 -4.13
N ASP A 185 15.30 -0.24 -4.32
CA ASP A 185 15.55 -0.89 -5.62
C ASP A 185 14.97 -2.30 -5.60
N VAL A 186 13.78 -2.45 -6.15
CA VAL A 186 13.06 -3.72 -6.27
C VAL A 186 12.77 -3.99 -7.73
N LYS A 187 13.18 -5.17 -8.20
CA LYS A 187 12.82 -5.71 -9.52
C LYS A 187 12.12 -7.04 -9.31
N ILE A 188 10.89 -7.12 -9.80
CA ILE A 188 10.09 -8.34 -9.75
C ILE A 188 9.99 -8.86 -11.17
N ASP A 189 10.77 -9.90 -11.49
CA ASP A 189 10.73 -10.56 -12.78
C ASP A 189 9.65 -11.65 -12.78
N LYS A 190 8.82 -11.63 -13.80
CA LYS A 190 7.91 -12.76 -14.06
C LYS A 190 8.72 -13.86 -14.76
N LYS A 191 8.85 -14.98 -14.12
CA LYS A 191 9.29 -16.21 -14.78
C LYS A 191 8.10 -16.90 -15.42
#